data_059103eb34e87b29dbb7a9db40713845
#
_entry.id   059103eb34e87b29dbb7a9db40713845
#
_cell.length_a   1.000
_cell.length_b   1.000
_cell.length_c   1.000
_cell.angle_alpha   90.00
_cell.angle_beta   90.00
_cell.angle_gamma   90.00
#
_symmetry.space_group_name_H-M   'P 1'
#
loop_
_entity.id
_entity.type
_entity.pdbx_description
1 polymer ?
#
loop_
_entity_poly.entity_id
_entity_poly.type
_entity_poly.pdbx_seq_one_letter_code
_entity_poly.pdbx_strand_id
1 'polypeptide(L)'
;MKQTIIAIICFLCLSSSYIQAQKINHPSLLYTPQRIQQVKQRMQNEPKLQEAWESIKQTADAALQKNDFNKLDYLALAYLMTKDKSYVNSIKEILLKAVKAETWGDKEMLARIPVWRSHLGLA
;
A
#
# COMPACT_ATOMS: atom_id res chain seq x y z
N MET A 1 -26.67 32.66 40.02
CA MET A 1 -27.17 31.95 38.83
C MET A 1 -26.44 32.32 37.53
N LYS A 2 -26.21 33.59 37.22
CA LYS A 2 -25.49 33.94 35.95
C LYS A 2 -24.03 33.44 35.92
N GLN A 3 -23.31 33.49 37.03
CA GLN A 3 -21.92 33.02 37.10
C GLN A 3 -21.78 31.50 36.97
N THR A 4 -22.71 30.70 37.45
CA THR A 4 -22.74 29.25 37.30
C THR A 4 -23.00 28.81 35.86
N ILE A 5 -23.84 29.53 35.14
CA ILE A 5 -24.12 29.26 33.72
C ILE A 5 -22.88 29.51 32.84
N ILE A 6 -22.14 30.59 33.09
CA ILE A 6 -20.91 30.92 32.38
C ILE A 6 -19.85 29.85 32.61
N ALA A 7 -19.69 29.35 33.84
CA ALA A 7 -18.74 28.28 34.14
C ALA A 7 -19.06 26.98 33.42
N ILE A 8 -20.32 26.61 33.27
CA ILE A 8 -20.76 25.40 32.56
C ILE A 8 -20.49 25.54 31.04
N ILE A 9 -20.76 26.73 30.49
CA ILE A 9 -20.48 26.98 29.04
C ILE A 9 -18.98 26.91 28.75
N CYS A 10 -18.13 27.50 29.61
CA CYS A 10 -16.66 27.38 29.44
C CYS A 10 -16.16 25.94 29.56
N PHE A 11 -16.74 25.12 30.45
CA PHE A 11 -16.36 23.73 30.60
C PHE A 11 -16.76 22.88 29.40
N LEU A 12 -17.90 23.15 28.77
CA LEU A 12 -18.34 22.50 27.52
C LEU A 12 -17.49 22.90 26.31
N CYS A 13 -16.98 24.13 26.23
CA CYS A 13 -16.10 24.57 25.18
C CYS A 13 -14.69 23.96 25.28
N LEU A 14 -14.20 23.61 26.45
CA LEU A 14 -12.90 22.99 26.65
C LEU A 14 -12.87 21.50 26.27
N SER A 15 -14.02 20.84 26.26
CA SER A 15 -14.11 19.41 25.89
C SER A 15 -14.16 19.14 24.38
N SER A 16 -14.34 20.16 23.55
CA SER A 16 -14.46 20.00 22.11
C SER A 16 -13.11 19.93 21.34
N SER A 17 -11.98 20.02 22.02
CA SER A 17 -10.66 20.19 21.36
C SER A 17 -9.89 18.89 21.07
N TYR A 18 -10.45 17.71 21.32
CA TYR A 18 -9.69 16.47 21.25
C TYR A 18 -10.14 15.46 20.17
N ILE A 19 -10.92 15.88 19.19
CA ILE A 19 -11.11 15.05 18.00
C ILE A 19 -10.05 15.45 16.98
N GLN A 20 -8.80 15.13 17.26
CA GLN A 20 -7.83 15.02 16.18
C GLN A 20 -8.16 13.76 15.38
N ALA A 21 -8.75 13.95 14.21
CA ALA A 21 -8.82 12.90 13.22
C ALA A 21 -7.41 12.37 13.02
N GLN A 22 -7.14 11.14 13.45
CA GLN A 22 -5.85 10.49 13.21
C GLN A 22 -5.61 10.49 11.72
N LYS A 23 -4.62 11.26 11.26
CA LYS A 23 -4.17 11.26 9.87
C LYS A 23 -3.65 9.85 9.58
N ILE A 24 -4.49 9.04 8.93
CA ILE A 24 -4.11 7.69 8.53
C ILE A 24 -3.03 7.85 7.46
N ASN A 25 -1.79 7.56 7.84
CA ASN A 25 -0.68 7.53 6.90
C ASN A 25 -0.80 6.25 6.06
N HIS A 26 -1.15 6.41 4.79
CA HIS A 26 -1.13 5.30 3.86
C HIS A 26 0.30 5.02 3.33
N PRO A 27 0.64 3.77 3.12
CA PRO A 27 -0.08 2.54 3.38
C PRO A 27 -0.09 2.18 4.88
N SER A 28 -1.24 1.75 5.41
CA SER A 28 -1.47 1.59 6.86
C SER A 28 -1.49 0.14 7.35
N LEU A 29 -1.49 -0.84 6.45
CA LEU A 29 -1.58 -2.25 6.82
C LEU A 29 -0.20 -2.92 6.92
N LEU A 30 0.20 -3.69 5.90
CA LEU A 30 1.45 -4.46 5.92
C LEU A 30 2.69 -3.61 5.65
N TYR A 31 2.57 -2.59 4.81
CA TYR A 31 3.71 -1.79 4.31
C TYR A 31 3.68 -0.37 4.84
N THR A 32 3.70 -0.20 6.17
CA THR A 32 3.84 1.14 6.76
C THR A 32 5.21 1.74 6.45
N PRO A 33 5.35 3.08 6.39
CA PRO A 33 6.65 3.72 6.17
C PRO A 33 7.72 3.26 7.17
N GLN A 34 7.33 3.08 8.45
CA GLN A 34 8.22 2.59 9.49
C GLN A 34 8.71 1.17 9.21
N ARG A 35 7.81 0.29 8.78
CA ARG A 35 8.16 -1.09 8.47
C ARG A 35 9.08 -1.20 7.26
N ILE A 36 8.84 -0.41 6.22
CA ILE A 36 9.74 -0.32 5.07
C ILE A 36 11.13 0.14 5.50
N GLN A 37 11.21 1.14 6.39
CA GLN A 37 12.49 1.62 6.90
C GLN A 37 13.23 0.56 7.74
N GLN A 38 12.50 -0.15 8.60
CA GLN A 38 13.07 -1.27 9.37
C GLN A 38 13.63 -2.37 8.46
N VAL A 39 12.91 -2.76 7.41
CA VAL A 39 13.39 -3.74 6.44
C VAL A 39 14.67 -3.26 5.75
N LYS A 40 14.72 -2.00 5.31
CA LYS A 40 15.93 -1.42 4.71
C LYS A 40 17.14 -1.43 5.65
N GLN A 41 16.94 -1.13 6.92
CA GLN A 41 18.01 -1.20 7.93
C GLN A 41 18.48 -2.63 8.15
N ARG A 42 17.55 -3.58 8.24
CA ARG A 42 17.89 -4.99 8.41
C ARG A 42 18.66 -5.56 7.22
N MET A 43 18.33 -5.17 6.00
CA MET A 43 19.04 -5.58 4.79
C MET A 43 20.54 -5.24 4.83
N GLN A 44 20.94 -4.19 5.55
CA GLN A 44 22.36 -3.82 5.70
C GLN A 44 23.17 -4.84 6.50
N ASN A 45 22.50 -5.60 7.38
CA ASN A 45 23.12 -6.53 8.31
C ASN A 45 22.73 -8.01 8.06
N GLU A 46 21.77 -8.26 7.17
CA GLU A 46 21.22 -9.58 6.91
C GLU A 46 21.38 -9.94 5.43
N PRO A 47 22.45 -10.63 5.01
CA PRO A 47 22.72 -10.94 3.61
C PRO A 47 21.58 -11.71 2.91
N LYS A 48 20.93 -12.65 3.61
CA LYS A 48 19.79 -13.39 3.07
C LYS A 48 18.59 -12.49 2.74
N LEU A 49 18.37 -11.45 3.54
CA LEU A 49 17.29 -10.49 3.30
C LEU A 49 17.63 -9.60 2.10
N GLN A 50 18.89 -9.24 1.94
CA GLN A 50 19.36 -8.51 0.77
C GLN A 50 19.20 -9.35 -0.52
N GLU A 51 19.63 -10.61 -0.50
CA GLU A 51 19.47 -11.54 -1.63
C GLU A 51 18.00 -11.69 -2.04
N ALA A 52 17.11 -11.86 -1.05
CA ALA A 52 15.67 -11.93 -1.29
C ALA A 52 15.13 -10.64 -1.93
N TRP A 53 15.59 -9.48 -1.47
CA TRP A 53 15.22 -8.20 -2.08
C TRP A 53 15.71 -8.07 -3.52
N GLU A 54 16.93 -8.44 -3.82
CA GLU A 54 17.48 -8.39 -5.17
C GLU A 54 16.69 -9.28 -6.14
N SER A 55 16.30 -10.47 -5.70
CA SER A 55 15.42 -11.36 -6.47
C SER A 55 14.04 -10.74 -6.75
N ILE A 56 13.44 -10.12 -5.74
CA ILE A 56 12.16 -9.39 -5.89
C ILE A 56 12.32 -8.23 -6.86
N LYS A 57 13.38 -7.44 -6.72
CA LYS A 57 13.66 -6.30 -7.58
C LYS A 57 13.87 -6.71 -9.02
N GLN A 58 14.66 -7.76 -9.27
CA GLN A 58 14.88 -8.31 -10.60
C GLN A 58 13.55 -8.75 -11.26
N THR A 59 12.68 -9.39 -10.49
CA THR A 59 11.34 -9.79 -10.96
C THR A 59 10.50 -8.55 -11.32
N ALA A 60 10.54 -7.51 -10.49
CA ALA A 60 9.85 -6.26 -10.74
C ALA A 60 10.38 -5.54 -12.00
N ASP A 61 11.69 -5.50 -12.19
CA ASP A 61 12.33 -4.90 -13.37
C ASP A 61 11.93 -5.63 -14.65
N ALA A 62 11.87 -6.95 -14.61
CA ALA A 62 11.40 -7.76 -15.73
C ALA A 62 9.90 -7.53 -16.03
N ALA A 63 9.10 -7.39 -14.98
CA ALA A 63 7.67 -7.10 -15.11
C ALA A 63 7.41 -5.69 -15.65
N LEU A 64 8.24 -4.71 -15.29
CA LEU A 64 8.20 -3.34 -15.80
C LEU A 64 8.35 -3.31 -17.32
N GLN A 65 9.27 -4.10 -17.89
CA GLN A 65 9.50 -4.16 -19.33
C GLN A 65 8.35 -4.83 -20.10
N LYS A 66 7.66 -5.77 -19.46
CA LYS A 66 6.59 -6.58 -20.08
C LYS A 66 5.19 -6.10 -19.80
N ASN A 67 5.00 -5.11 -18.90
CA ASN A 67 3.71 -4.70 -18.38
C ASN A 67 2.89 -5.90 -17.86
N ASP A 68 3.53 -6.77 -17.06
CA ASP A 68 2.95 -8.04 -16.63
C ASP A 68 1.97 -7.81 -15.46
N PHE A 69 0.68 -7.98 -15.76
CA PHE A 69 -0.40 -7.87 -14.76
C PHE A 69 -0.22 -8.81 -13.56
N ASN A 70 0.35 -9.99 -13.77
CA ASN A 70 0.50 -10.99 -12.69
C ASN A 70 1.62 -10.64 -11.70
N LYS A 71 2.33 -9.53 -11.92
CA LYS A 71 3.47 -9.08 -11.11
C LYS A 71 3.25 -7.70 -10.50
N LEU A 72 1.99 -7.25 -10.39
CA LEU A 72 1.66 -5.96 -9.80
C LEU A 72 2.15 -5.80 -8.36
N ASP A 73 2.14 -6.87 -7.57
CA ASP A 73 2.66 -6.93 -6.21
C ASP A 73 4.16 -6.64 -6.15
N TYR A 74 4.95 -7.23 -7.06
CA TYR A 74 6.39 -6.96 -7.18
C TYR A 74 6.66 -5.51 -7.58
N LEU A 75 5.91 -4.98 -8.56
CA LEU A 75 6.02 -3.58 -8.98
C LEU A 75 5.68 -2.62 -7.81
N ALA A 76 4.61 -2.92 -7.08
CA ALA A 76 4.20 -2.11 -5.93
C ALA A 76 5.25 -2.14 -4.82
N LEU A 77 5.79 -3.31 -4.48
CA LEU A 77 6.84 -3.44 -3.48
C LEU A 77 8.13 -2.73 -3.92
N ALA A 78 8.51 -2.86 -5.20
CA ALA A 78 9.66 -2.17 -5.75
C ALA A 78 9.50 -0.64 -5.65
N TYR A 79 8.32 -0.10 -5.95
CA TYR A 79 8.04 1.32 -5.73
C TYR A 79 8.14 1.73 -4.27
N LEU A 80 7.57 0.95 -3.35
CA LEU A 80 7.62 1.26 -1.91
C LEU A 80 9.06 1.29 -1.39
N MET A 81 9.90 0.40 -1.89
CA MET A 81 11.31 0.28 -1.49
C MET A 81 12.20 1.33 -2.15
N THR A 82 12.03 1.61 -3.44
CA THR A 82 12.93 2.49 -4.20
C THR A 82 12.42 3.92 -4.35
N LYS A 83 11.10 4.12 -4.33
CA LYS A 83 10.40 5.36 -4.71
C LYS A 83 10.57 5.73 -6.19
N ASP A 84 11.02 4.81 -7.02
CA ASP A 84 11.10 5.03 -8.46
C ASP A 84 9.71 5.03 -9.09
N LYS A 85 9.36 6.16 -9.71
CA LYS A 85 8.05 6.38 -10.32
C LYS A 85 7.77 5.53 -11.54
N SER A 86 8.78 4.92 -12.15
CA SER A 86 8.61 4.02 -13.29
C SER A 86 7.70 2.84 -12.96
N TYR A 87 7.86 2.26 -11.76
CA TYR A 87 7.00 1.16 -11.30
C TYR A 87 5.54 1.58 -11.14
N VAL A 88 5.28 2.73 -10.54
CA VAL A 88 3.90 3.23 -10.35
C VAL A 88 3.25 3.61 -11.66
N ASN A 89 4.00 4.14 -12.61
CA ASN A 89 3.49 4.45 -13.95
C ASN A 89 3.08 3.17 -14.68
N SER A 90 3.91 2.13 -14.64
CA SER A 90 3.57 0.82 -15.21
C SER A 90 2.32 0.22 -14.56
N ILE A 91 2.22 0.24 -13.22
CA ILE A 91 1.03 -0.21 -12.50
C ILE A 91 -0.22 0.53 -13.00
N LYS A 92 -0.12 1.86 -13.13
CA LYS A 92 -1.23 2.69 -13.64
C LYS A 92 -1.65 2.30 -15.05
N GLU A 93 -0.70 2.10 -15.95
CA GLU A 93 -0.99 1.67 -17.33
C GLU A 93 -1.67 0.30 -17.37
N ILE A 94 -1.15 -0.66 -16.61
CA ILE A 94 -1.70 -2.01 -16.51
C ILE A 94 -3.14 -1.95 -16.01
N LEU A 95 -3.39 -1.21 -14.92
CA LEU A 95 -4.72 -1.09 -14.33
C LEU A 95 -5.70 -0.35 -15.26
N LEU A 96 -5.27 0.73 -15.91
CA LEU A 96 -6.12 1.45 -16.88
C LEU A 96 -6.46 0.59 -18.09
N LYS A 97 -5.54 -0.27 -18.55
CA LYS A 97 -5.81 -1.24 -19.60
C LYS A 97 -6.82 -2.30 -19.15
N ALA A 98 -6.68 -2.81 -17.94
CA ALA A 98 -7.62 -3.77 -17.36
C ALA A 98 -9.03 -3.21 -17.20
N VAL A 99 -9.15 -1.94 -16.75
CA VAL A 99 -10.46 -1.27 -16.59
C VAL A 99 -11.16 -1.01 -17.93
N LYS A 100 -10.40 -0.82 -19.02
CA LYS A 100 -10.94 -0.59 -20.36
C LYS A 100 -11.33 -1.88 -21.09
N ALA A 101 -11.00 -3.05 -20.54
CA ALA A 101 -11.39 -4.32 -21.13
C ALA A 101 -12.91 -4.47 -21.10
N GLU A 102 -13.52 -4.79 -22.24
CA GLU A 102 -14.99 -4.86 -22.41
C GLU A 102 -15.65 -5.93 -21.54
N THR A 103 -14.90 -6.91 -21.10
CA THR A 103 -15.41 -8.03 -20.29
C THR A 103 -14.55 -8.22 -19.05
N TRP A 104 -15.12 -7.84 -17.91
CA TRP A 104 -14.63 -8.29 -16.58
C TRP A 104 -14.96 -9.76 -16.31
N GLY A 105 -15.62 -10.42 -17.25
CA GLY A 105 -16.15 -11.77 -17.15
C GLY A 105 -15.36 -12.81 -17.94
N ASP A 106 -14.17 -12.52 -18.40
CA ASP A 106 -13.34 -13.54 -19.01
C ASP A 106 -13.00 -14.61 -17.99
N LYS A 107 -13.27 -15.87 -18.33
CA LYS A 107 -13.09 -17.02 -17.44
C LYS A 107 -11.67 -17.07 -16.83
N GLU A 108 -10.68 -16.52 -17.53
CA GLU A 108 -9.32 -16.40 -17.02
C GLU A 108 -9.19 -15.37 -15.90
N MET A 109 -9.91 -14.26 -15.93
CA MET A 109 -9.85 -13.24 -14.89
C MET A 109 -10.53 -13.73 -13.62
N LEU A 110 -11.69 -14.37 -13.72
CA LEU A 110 -12.38 -15.00 -12.60
C LEU A 110 -11.62 -16.19 -12.02
N ALA A 111 -10.92 -16.97 -12.84
CA ALA A 111 -10.05 -18.05 -12.39
C ALA A 111 -8.83 -17.53 -11.59
N ARG A 112 -8.38 -16.29 -11.82
CA ARG A 112 -7.27 -15.67 -11.11
C ARG A 112 -7.65 -15.03 -9.77
N ILE A 113 -8.93 -14.72 -9.56
CA ILE A 113 -9.42 -14.15 -8.29
C ILE A 113 -9.09 -15.04 -7.08
N PRO A 114 -9.22 -16.37 -7.12
CA PRO A 114 -8.81 -17.24 -6.02
C PRO A 114 -7.32 -17.16 -5.69
N VAL A 115 -6.47 -17.02 -6.72
CA VAL A 115 -5.02 -16.88 -6.56
C VAL A 115 -4.70 -15.56 -5.86
N TRP A 116 -5.38 -14.46 -6.22
CA TRP A 116 -5.24 -13.17 -5.55
C TRP A 116 -5.70 -13.21 -4.10
N ARG A 117 -6.81 -13.89 -3.80
CA ARG A 117 -7.30 -14.04 -2.42
C ARG A 117 -6.32 -14.81 -1.55
N SER A 118 -5.69 -15.84 -2.06
CA SER A 118 -4.68 -16.60 -1.32
C SER A 118 -3.40 -15.79 -1.08
N HIS A 119 -2.97 -14.98 -2.05
CA HIS A 119 -1.80 -14.12 -1.91
C HIS A 119 -2.03 -12.91 -1.00
N LEU A 120 -3.26 -12.43 -0.88
CA LEU A 120 -3.63 -11.35 0.03
C LEU A 120 -3.97 -11.83 1.45
N GLY A 121 -3.91 -13.13 1.72
CA GLY A 121 -4.28 -13.69 3.03
C GLY A 121 -5.76 -13.49 3.37
N LEU A 122 -6.63 -13.38 2.36
CA LEU A 122 -8.08 -13.21 2.49
C LEU A 122 -8.80 -14.56 2.35
N ALA A 123 -8.21 -15.63 2.89
CA ALA A 123 -8.85 -16.93 2.99
C ALA A 123 -9.78 -16.96 4.18
#